data_6d0da81035dbfe5abae8288f19c2a354
#
_entry.id   6d0da81035dbfe5abae8288f19c2a354
#
_cell.length_a   1.000
_cell.length_b   1.000
_cell.length_c   1.000
_cell.angle_alpha   90.00
_cell.angle_beta   90.00
_cell.angle_gamma   90.00
#
_symmetry.space_group_name_H-M   'P 1'
#
loop_
_entity.id
_entity.type
_entity.pdbx_description
1 polymer ?
#
loop_
_entity_poly.entity_id
_entity_poly.type
_entity_poly.pdbx_seq_one_letter_code
_entity_poly.pdbx_strand_id
1 'polypeptide(L)'
;MVSGQAVRKPITGISSMATRQVLAELAGAYERLSGQPVVIESVGGVDAARRVQDGEAFDIAVLAADALDRLAAAGRIDPASRVDLARSGIATAVAAGQPRPDIRTEAALRDAILGARSFG
;
A
#
# COMPACT_ATOMS: atom_id res chain seq x y z
N MET A 1 6.78 -21.36 -32.93
CA MET A 1 7.26 -21.11 -32.45
C MET A 1 7.88 -20.51 -31.75
N VAL A 2 7.72 -20.30 -31.46
CA VAL A 2 8.43 -19.81 -30.86
C VAL A 2 8.84 -19.87 -30.12
N SER A 3 8.75 -20.06 -30.28
CA SER A 3 9.14 -20.08 -29.48
C SER A 3 10.34 -19.85 -28.87
N GLY A 4 10.95 -19.89 -28.58
CA GLY A 4 12.17 -19.58 -27.93
C GLY A 4 12.13 -18.60 -26.78
N GLN A 5 10.97 -18.23 -26.37
CA GLN A 5 10.78 -17.41 -25.17
C GLN A 5 10.66 -18.29 -23.95
N ALA A 6 11.68 -18.22 -23.10
CA ALA A 6 11.60 -18.82 -21.80
C ALA A 6 10.47 -18.17 -21.00
N VAL A 7 9.64 -18.98 -20.37
CA VAL A 7 8.64 -18.47 -19.41
C VAL A 7 9.39 -17.92 -18.21
N ARG A 8 9.27 -16.63 -17.98
CA ARG A 8 9.91 -15.98 -16.83
C ARG A 8 9.12 -16.31 -15.56
N LYS A 9 9.84 -16.61 -14.51
CA LYS A 9 9.25 -16.77 -13.19
C LYS A 9 8.62 -15.44 -12.76
N PRO A 10 7.36 -15.42 -12.32
CA PRO A 10 6.74 -14.18 -11.86
C PRO A 10 7.48 -13.53 -10.70
N ILE A 11 7.56 -12.22 -10.71
CA ILE A 11 7.91 -11.44 -9.52
C ILE A 11 6.67 -11.44 -8.63
N THR A 12 6.83 -11.86 -7.39
CA THR A 12 5.72 -11.89 -6.44
C THR A 12 5.79 -10.71 -5.48
N GLY A 13 4.63 -10.15 -5.17
CA GLY A 13 4.56 -9.04 -4.24
C GLY A 13 3.35 -9.12 -3.35
N ILE A 14 3.44 -8.44 -2.21
CA ILE A 14 2.33 -8.23 -1.29
C ILE A 14 2.15 -6.74 -1.07
N SER A 15 0.91 -6.30 -1.01
CA SER A 15 0.59 -4.89 -0.77
C SER A 15 -0.57 -4.73 0.19
N SER A 16 -0.69 -3.54 0.76
CA SER A 16 -1.93 -3.13 1.40
C SER A 16 -3.01 -2.89 0.33
N MET A 17 -4.27 -2.90 0.76
CA MET A 17 -5.40 -2.63 -0.13
C MET A 17 -5.39 -1.23 -0.72
N ALA A 18 -4.75 -0.27 -0.06
CA ALA A 18 -4.72 1.13 -0.50
C ALA A 18 -4.12 1.31 -1.90
N THR A 19 -3.17 0.48 -2.28
CA THR A 19 -2.47 0.56 -3.56
C THR A 19 -2.90 -0.51 -4.57
N ARG A 20 -3.91 -1.30 -4.25
CA ARG A 20 -4.33 -2.44 -5.06
C ARG A 20 -4.54 -2.08 -6.53
N GLN A 21 -5.34 -1.05 -6.78
CA GLN A 21 -5.73 -0.71 -8.15
C GLN A 21 -4.56 -0.18 -8.95
N VAL A 22 -3.80 0.76 -8.39
CA VAL A 22 -2.65 1.35 -9.09
C VAL A 22 -1.57 0.30 -9.35
N LEU A 23 -1.36 -0.62 -8.43
CA LEU A 23 -0.38 -1.69 -8.62
C LEU A 23 -0.82 -2.69 -9.67
N ALA A 24 -2.12 -2.99 -9.78
CA ALA A 24 -2.64 -3.85 -10.84
C ALA A 24 -2.39 -3.24 -12.22
N GLU A 25 -2.61 -1.94 -12.35
CA GLU A 25 -2.36 -1.22 -13.60
C GLU A 25 -0.87 -1.17 -13.95
N LEU A 26 -0.03 -0.88 -12.97
CA LEU A 26 1.42 -0.82 -13.15
C LEU A 26 2.01 -2.18 -13.49
N ALA A 27 1.58 -3.23 -12.80
CA ALA A 27 2.04 -4.59 -13.07
C ALA A 27 1.67 -5.04 -14.48
N GLY A 28 0.44 -4.74 -14.90
CA GLY A 28 0.00 -5.05 -16.26
C GLY A 28 0.77 -4.29 -17.33
N ALA A 29 1.03 -3.00 -17.10
CA ALA A 29 1.81 -2.19 -18.02
C ALA A 29 3.25 -2.68 -18.11
N TYR A 30 3.85 -3.00 -16.99
CA TYR A 30 5.23 -3.50 -16.94
C TYR A 30 5.37 -4.84 -17.66
N GLU A 31 4.42 -5.75 -17.47
CA GLU A 31 4.42 -7.03 -18.17
C GLU A 31 4.32 -6.85 -19.69
N ARG A 32 3.46 -5.94 -20.15
CA ARG A 32 3.33 -5.63 -21.58
C ARG A 32 4.62 -5.06 -22.18
N LEU A 33 5.35 -4.25 -21.41
CA LEU A 33 6.58 -3.62 -21.88
C LEU A 33 7.78 -4.56 -21.83
N SER A 34 7.88 -5.38 -20.80
CA SER A 34 9.09 -6.16 -20.49
C SER A 34 8.94 -7.66 -20.74
N GLY A 35 7.71 -8.16 -20.83
CA GLY A 35 7.44 -9.59 -20.86
C GLY A 35 7.62 -10.27 -19.50
N GLN A 36 7.88 -9.51 -18.44
CA GLN A 36 8.09 -10.03 -17.10
C GLN A 36 6.77 -10.02 -16.32
N PRO A 37 6.21 -11.19 -15.96
CA PRO A 37 4.99 -11.23 -15.14
C PRO A 37 5.25 -10.71 -13.73
N VAL A 38 4.30 -9.95 -13.21
CA VAL A 38 4.31 -9.46 -11.83
C VAL A 38 2.97 -9.80 -11.20
N VAL A 39 3.00 -10.53 -10.11
CA VAL A 39 1.79 -10.96 -9.38
C VAL A 39 1.81 -10.34 -8.00
N ILE A 40 0.89 -9.44 -7.74
CA ILE A 40 0.79 -8.75 -6.47
C ILE A 40 -0.51 -9.14 -5.78
N GLU A 41 -0.40 -9.66 -4.58
CA GLU A 41 -1.52 -9.95 -3.71
C GLU A 41 -1.76 -8.76 -2.78
N SER A 42 -2.98 -8.25 -2.75
CA SER A 42 -3.35 -7.11 -1.91
C SER A 42 -4.28 -7.56 -0.80
N VAL A 43 -3.90 -7.28 0.43
CA VAL A 43 -4.68 -7.62 1.64
C VAL A 43 -4.67 -6.43 2.59
N GLY A 44 -5.36 -6.52 3.72
CA GLY A 44 -5.30 -5.46 4.73
C GLY A 44 -3.85 -5.16 5.13
N GLY A 45 -3.53 -3.88 5.36
CA GLY A 45 -2.14 -3.47 5.64
C GLY A 45 -1.52 -4.17 6.84
N VAL A 46 -2.29 -4.41 7.89
CA VAL A 46 -1.82 -5.14 9.07
C VAL A 46 -1.50 -6.60 8.72
N ASP A 47 -2.37 -7.23 7.94
CA ASP A 47 -2.16 -8.62 7.52
C ASP A 47 -0.96 -8.74 6.58
N ALA A 48 -0.81 -7.81 5.64
CA ALA A 48 0.32 -7.79 4.73
C ALA A 48 1.64 -7.68 5.50
N ALA A 49 1.73 -6.75 6.44
CA ALA A 49 2.92 -6.56 7.26
C ALA A 49 3.23 -7.80 8.11
N ARG A 50 2.21 -8.42 8.68
CA ARG A 50 2.38 -9.64 9.48
C ARG A 50 2.91 -10.79 8.64
N ARG A 51 2.40 -10.98 7.44
CA ARG A 51 2.87 -12.05 6.54
C ARG A 51 4.34 -11.89 6.18
N VAL A 52 4.79 -10.66 5.93
CA VAL A 52 6.22 -10.39 5.71
C VAL A 52 7.03 -10.63 6.98
N GLN A 53 6.52 -10.20 8.14
CA GLN A 53 7.16 -10.42 9.43
C GLN A 53 7.32 -11.91 9.74
N ASP A 54 6.34 -12.72 9.37
CA ASP A 54 6.35 -14.17 9.60
C ASP A 54 7.27 -14.92 8.62
N GLY A 55 7.88 -14.21 7.68
CA GLY A 55 8.86 -14.79 6.76
C GLY A 55 8.28 -15.39 5.51
N GLU A 56 7.01 -15.10 5.18
CA GLU A 56 6.43 -15.54 3.92
C GLU A 56 7.22 -14.93 2.75
N ALA A 57 7.53 -15.75 1.76
CA ALA A 57 8.41 -15.34 0.67
C ALA A 57 7.70 -14.47 -0.36
N PHE A 58 8.11 -13.20 -0.43
CA PHE A 58 7.72 -12.26 -1.46
C PHE A 58 8.97 -11.57 -1.99
N ASP A 59 8.98 -11.25 -3.27
CA ASP A 59 10.08 -10.50 -3.86
C ASP A 59 10.00 -9.02 -3.49
N ILE A 60 8.78 -8.47 -3.44
CA ILE A 60 8.55 -7.07 -3.09
C ILE A 60 7.37 -6.93 -2.12
N ALA A 61 7.41 -5.87 -1.33
CA ALA A 61 6.32 -5.48 -0.45
C ALA A 61 6.02 -3.99 -0.63
N VAL A 62 4.75 -3.65 -0.81
CA VAL A 62 4.29 -2.26 -0.97
C VAL A 62 3.34 -1.93 0.17
N LEU A 63 3.85 -1.18 1.12
CA LEU A 63 3.18 -0.91 2.39
C LEU A 63 3.35 0.55 2.80
N ALA A 64 2.61 0.96 3.81
CA ALA A 64 2.79 2.27 4.42
C ALA A 64 4.21 2.41 5.00
N ALA A 65 4.72 3.63 4.99
CA ALA A 65 6.08 3.92 5.41
C ALA A 65 6.41 3.42 6.82
N ASP A 66 5.51 3.62 7.77
CA ASP A 66 5.70 3.18 9.15
C ASP A 66 5.74 1.65 9.29
N ALA A 67 4.97 0.93 8.48
CA ALA A 67 5.03 -0.53 8.45
C ALA A 67 6.38 -1.02 7.90
N LEU A 68 6.89 -0.36 6.85
CA LEU A 68 8.21 -0.67 6.31
C LEU A 68 9.33 -0.37 7.30
N ASP A 69 9.21 0.71 8.07
CA ASP A 69 10.18 1.03 9.14
C ASP A 69 10.27 -0.10 10.16
N ARG A 70 9.14 -0.63 10.59
CA ARG A 70 9.10 -1.74 11.55
C ARG A 70 9.70 -3.02 10.97
N LEU A 71 9.40 -3.33 9.71
CA LEU A 71 9.95 -4.51 9.05
C LEU A 71 11.45 -4.39 8.81
N ALA A 72 11.94 -3.20 8.49
CA ALA A 72 13.36 -2.94 8.36
C ALA A 72 14.09 -3.13 9.70
N ALA A 73 13.52 -2.59 10.79
CA ALA A 73 14.06 -2.75 12.13
C ALA A 73 14.10 -4.22 12.57
N ALA A 74 13.15 -5.02 12.10
CA ALA A 74 13.10 -6.45 12.37
C ALA A 74 13.99 -7.30 11.44
N GLY A 75 14.67 -6.67 10.49
CA GLY A 75 15.54 -7.36 9.53
C GLY A 75 14.79 -8.15 8.46
N ARG A 76 13.53 -7.84 8.21
CA ARG A 76 12.69 -8.56 7.25
C ARG A 76 12.75 -8.03 5.84
N ILE A 77 13.18 -6.79 5.68
CA ILE A 77 13.39 -6.14 4.39
C ILE A 77 14.74 -5.43 4.39
N ASP A 78 15.28 -5.22 3.20
CA ASP A 78 16.50 -4.44 3.02
C ASP A 78 16.14 -2.95 2.99
N PRO A 79 16.51 -2.15 4.01
CA PRO A 79 16.17 -0.74 4.03
C PRO A 79 16.78 0.06 2.87
N ALA A 80 17.88 -0.41 2.29
CA ALA A 80 18.51 0.25 1.14
C ALA A 80 17.69 0.09 -0.15
N SER A 81 16.81 -0.90 -0.21
CA SER A 81 15.96 -1.15 -1.37
C SER A 81 14.68 -0.31 -1.37
N ARG A 82 14.42 0.44 -0.32
CA ARG A 82 13.18 1.19 -0.14
C ARG A 82 13.07 2.35 -1.12
N VAL A 83 11.92 2.44 -1.79
CA VAL A 83 11.60 3.52 -2.73
C VAL A 83 10.20 4.01 -2.42
N ASP A 84 10.02 5.32 -2.34
CA ASP A 84 8.71 5.90 -2.19
C ASP A 84 7.95 5.82 -3.51
N LEU A 85 6.81 5.18 -3.50
CA LEU A 85 6.00 4.96 -4.69
C LEU A 85 4.95 6.06 -4.86
N ALA A 86 4.30 6.47 -3.77
CA ALA A 86 3.23 7.46 -3.80
C ALA A 86 3.06 8.11 -2.42
N ARG A 87 2.45 9.29 -2.42
CA ARG A 87 1.97 9.96 -1.20
C ARG A 87 0.45 10.07 -1.29
N SER A 88 -0.21 9.82 -0.18
CA SER A 88 -1.65 9.93 -0.08
C SER A 88 -2.01 10.86 1.07
N GLY A 89 -2.80 11.88 0.80
CA GLY A 89 -3.37 12.72 1.84
C GLY A 89 -4.62 12.10 2.42
N ILE A 90 -4.89 12.44 3.66
CA ILE A 90 -6.13 12.09 4.33
C ILE A 90 -7.03 13.32 4.29
N ALA A 91 -8.29 13.14 3.91
CA ALA A 91 -9.26 14.20 3.88
C ALA A 91 -10.48 13.83 4.72
N THR A 92 -11.09 14.85 5.31
CA THR A 92 -12.34 14.68 6.05
C THR A 92 -13.48 15.15 5.15
N ALA A 93 -14.51 14.34 5.04
CA ALA A 93 -15.72 14.68 4.32
C ALA A 93 -16.91 14.72 5.26
N VAL A 94 -17.83 15.63 5.00
CA VAL A 94 -19.11 15.70 5.70
C VAL A 94 -20.24 15.57 4.69
N ALA A 95 -21.42 15.23 5.18
CA ALA A 95 -22.60 15.15 4.31
C ALA A 95 -22.86 16.49 3.61
N ALA A 96 -23.38 16.43 2.39
CA ALA A 96 -23.70 17.63 1.63
C ALA A 96 -24.60 18.57 2.41
N GLY A 97 -24.27 19.85 2.44
CA GLY A 97 -25.00 20.87 3.18
C GLY A 97 -24.61 21.02 4.64
N GLN A 98 -23.77 20.15 5.16
CA GLN A 98 -23.29 20.26 6.53
C GLN A 98 -22.09 21.21 6.60
N PRO A 99 -21.91 21.95 7.72
CA PRO A 99 -20.76 22.83 7.87
C PRO A 99 -19.46 22.05 7.93
N ARG A 100 -18.40 22.63 7.37
CA ARG A 100 -17.07 22.03 7.43
C ARG A 100 -16.52 22.13 8.85
N PRO A 101 -16.05 21.05 9.44
CA PRO A 101 -15.40 21.09 10.75
C PRO A 101 -14.05 21.80 10.66
N ASP A 102 -13.67 22.44 11.76
CA ASP A 102 -12.30 22.94 11.90
C ASP A 102 -11.38 21.78 12.26
N ILE A 103 -10.42 21.50 11.41
CA ILE A 103 -9.43 20.43 11.59
C ILE A 103 -7.99 20.95 11.42
N ARG A 104 -7.78 22.26 11.58
CA ARG A 104 -6.48 22.91 11.38
C ARG A 104 -5.45 22.52 12.42
N THR A 105 -5.89 22.09 13.60
CA THR A 105 -5.01 21.64 14.68
C THR A 105 -5.48 20.27 15.18
N GLU A 106 -4.58 19.59 15.89
CA GLU A 106 -4.93 18.31 16.53
C GLU A 106 -6.09 18.47 17.52
N ALA A 107 -6.08 19.54 18.32
CA ALA A 107 -7.14 19.81 19.26
C ALA A 107 -8.48 20.07 18.56
N ALA A 108 -8.48 20.83 17.48
CA ALA A 108 -9.69 21.10 16.69
C ALA A 108 -10.22 19.83 16.04
N LEU A 109 -9.36 18.97 15.50
CA LEU A 109 -9.75 17.68 14.94
C LEU A 109 -10.38 16.79 16.02
N ARG A 110 -9.77 16.72 17.18
CA ARG A 110 -10.29 15.97 18.33
C ARG A 110 -11.70 16.45 18.71
N ASP A 111 -11.88 17.75 18.84
CA ASP A 111 -13.18 18.33 19.17
C ASP A 111 -14.25 18.03 18.11
N ALA A 112 -13.86 18.08 16.82
CA ALA A 112 -14.76 17.76 15.73
C ALA A 112 -15.21 16.29 15.79
N ILE A 113 -14.30 15.38 16.08
CA ILE A 113 -14.61 13.95 16.20
C ILE A 113 -15.52 13.70 17.41
N LEU A 114 -15.20 14.30 18.57
CA LEU A 114 -15.98 14.12 19.80
C LEU A 114 -17.39 14.71 19.69
N GLY A 115 -17.54 15.77 18.90
CA GLY A 115 -18.84 16.41 18.67
C GLY A 115 -19.67 15.77 17.55
N ALA A 116 -19.12 14.81 16.82
CA ALA A 116 -19.82 14.18 15.70
C ALA A 116 -20.84 13.17 16.20
N ARG A 117 -21.98 13.07 15.49
CA ARG A 117 -23.01 12.05 15.77
C ARG A 117 -22.51 10.66 15.41
N SER A 118 -21.75 10.56 14.32
CA SER A 118 -21.16 9.32 13.84
C SER A 118 -19.83 9.66 13.17
N PHE A 119 -18.94 8.70 13.19
CA PHE A 119 -17.62 8.82 12.60
C PHE A 119 -17.24 7.48 11.97
N GLY A 120 -16.79 7.50 10.72
CA GLY A 120 -16.43 6.28 10.00
C GLY A 120 -15.29 6.48 9.02
#